data_1db18bc8a281ef41154a4d06a95786e6
#
_entry.id   1db18bc8a281ef41154a4d06a95786e6
#
_cell.length_a   1.000
_cell.length_b   1.000
_cell.length_c   1.000
_cell.angle_alpha   90.00
_cell.angle_beta   90.00
_cell.angle_gamma   90.00
#
_symmetry.space_group_name_H-M   'P 1'
#
loop_
_entity.id
_entity.type
_entity.pdbx_description
1 polymer ?
#
loop_
_entity_poly.entity_id
_entity_poly.type
_entity_poly.pdbx_seq_one_letter_code
_entity_poly.pdbx_strand_id
1 'polypeptide(L)'
;MASTFKDRFEIPKRYNTWSIGLMAVGLLSVIILFITHGSNADQHVSARFWAALLQNSVYFLLTVNATMFFITATTLAWGGWQISFRRVTEAISACVPVIGVITFVILMVLVWGPNHVLYHWADPQAVEHDAALKFKSGFLNRGFFTVATIITIGGWWLLGRKIRHMSRALDDRKPTIEEGKRYIWDNTVWSAVYIVLFALTVMSSIPWLWLMSLNAHWYSTMYSWYNFASSFVAGMALITVFVVFLKNLGYLELTNREHLHDLGKFQFAFSIFWTYLWFSQFMLIWYANIPEETVYFIQRIGDGSHSGPYRGIFWLNLIINFLAPLLILMKRGSKRNYGTITMMSVLILFGHWLDYYQMVMPAAAPDHMPFILLDMGIGVGFVGLIMFVTAKSLAKHPLLARNHPFLKESIIHHT
;
A
#
# COMPACT_ATOMS: atom_id res chain seq x y z
N MET A 1 -35.04 -2.12 25.02
CA MET A 1 -33.73 -2.59 25.39
C MET A 1 -32.72 -1.58 24.88
N ALA A 2 -32.05 -0.82 25.74
CA ALA A 2 -30.95 0.05 25.33
C ALA A 2 -29.82 -0.87 24.87
N SER A 3 -29.55 -0.92 23.58
CA SER A 3 -28.36 -1.57 23.05
C SER A 3 -27.16 -0.83 23.65
N THR A 4 -26.38 -1.51 24.49
CA THR A 4 -25.12 -0.98 24.99
C THR A 4 -24.18 -0.86 23.81
N PHE A 5 -24.11 0.32 23.25
CA PHE A 5 -23.24 0.65 22.11
C PHE A 5 -21.78 0.32 22.49
N LYS A 6 -21.20 -0.69 21.86
CA LYS A 6 -19.80 -1.05 22.06
C LYS A 6 -18.90 0.01 21.40
N ASP A 7 -18.55 1.03 22.15
CA ASP A 7 -17.85 2.21 21.65
C ASP A 7 -16.31 2.06 21.58
N ARG A 8 -15.75 1.11 22.34
CA ARG A 8 -14.30 0.85 22.36
C ARG A 8 -14.01 -0.58 21.96
N PHE A 9 -12.97 -0.74 21.16
CA PHE A 9 -12.55 -2.07 20.75
C PHE A 9 -11.78 -2.77 21.87
N GLU A 10 -12.32 -3.88 22.31
CA GLU A 10 -11.60 -4.80 23.21
C GLU A 10 -10.87 -5.83 22.37
N ILE A 11 -9.54 -5.86 22.49
CA ILE A 11 -8.71 -6.77 21.68
C ILE A 11 -8.94 -8.21 22.17
N PRO A 12 -9.56 -9.11 21.35
CA PRO A 12 -9.74 -10.50 21.74
C PRO A 12 -8.38 -11.19 21.92
N LYS A 13 -8.24 -12.03 22.95
CA LYS A 13 -6.99 -12.78 23.21
C LYS A 13 -6.54 -13.55 21.96
N ARG A 14 -7.47 -14.24 21.29
CA ARG A 14 -7.16 -14.97 20.04
C ARG A 14 -6.61 -14.06 18.95
N TYR A 15 -7.17 -12.87 18.77
CA TYR A 15 -6.69 -11.91 17.77
C TYR A 15 -5.24 -11.48 18.05
N ASN A 16 -4.94 -11.18 19.32
CA ASN A 16 -3.59 -10.80 19.74
C ASN A 16 -2.59 -11.96 19.53
N THR A 17 -2.99 -13.20 19.87
CA THR A 17 -2.16 -14.40 19.65
C THR A 17 -1.89 -14.60 18.16
N TRP A 18 -2.90 -14.48 17.30
CA TRP A 18 -2.72 -14.60 15.86
C TRP A 18 -1.80 -13.49 15.29
N SER A 19 -1.98 -12.24 15.69
CA SER A 19 -1.13 -11.14 15.20
C SER A 19 0.35 -11.35 15.59
N ILE A 20 0.63 -11.81 16.81
CA ILE A 20 1.99 -12.13 17.26
C ILE A 20 2.53 -13.37 16.53
N GLY A 21 1.72 -14.40 16.35
CA GLY A 21 2.11 -15.61 15.61
C GLY A 21 2.47 -15.31 14.16
N LEU A 22 1.69 -14.48 13.47
CA LEU A 22 1.99 -14.04 12.10
C LEU A 22 3.28 -13.21 12.03
N MET A 23 3.53 -12.32 13.00
CA MET A 23 4.80 -11.59 13.08
C MET A 23 5.99 -12.54 13.31
N ALA A 24 5.82 -13.56 14.13
CA ALA A 24 6.86 -14.58 14.37
C ALA A 24 7.18 -15.39 13.10
N VAL A 25 6.15 -15.77 12.32
CA VAL A 25 6.33 -16.42 11.00
C VAL A 25 7.11 -15.51 10.05
N GLY A 26 6.76 -14.23 10.00
CA GLY A 26 7.49 -13.25 9.19
C GLY A 26 8.96 -13.12 9.59
N LEU A 27 9.23 -13.01 10.87
CA LEU A 27 10.60 -12.93 11.39
C LEU A 27 11.41 -14.20 11.07
N LEU A 28 10.81 -15.38 11.23
CA LEU A 28 11.43 -16.65 10.86
C LEU A 28 11.74 -16.70 9.37
N SER A 29 10.82 -16.25 8.52
CA SER A 29 11.05 -16.17 7.06
C SER A 29 12.20 -15.25 6.71
N VAL A 30 12.32 -14.09 7.38
CA VAL A 30 13.46 -13.17 7.22
C VAL A 30 14.78 -13.84 7.63
N ILE A 31 14.80 -14.52 8.78
CA ILE A 31 16.01 -15.21 9.27
C ILE A 31 16.43 -16.33 8.31
N ILE A 32 15.49 -17.17 7.89
CA ILE A 32 15.78 -18.25 6.95
C ILE A 32 16.31 -17.68 5.63
N LEU A 33 15.66 -16.66 5.08
CA LEU A 33 16.07 -16.04 3.83
C LEU A 33 17.44 -15.34 3.95
N PHE A 34 17.73 -14.75 5.12
CA PHE A 34 19.04 -14.17 5.41
C PHE A 34 20.15 -15.22 5.44
N ILE A 35 19.91 -16.34 6.15
CA ILE A 35 20.91 -17.43 6.23
C ILE A 35 21.14 -18.09 4.87
N THR A 36 20.10 -18.27 4.07
CA THR A 36 20.19 -18.97 2.77
C THR A 36 20.72 -18.08 1.65
N HIS A 37 20.41 -16.78 1.68
CA HIS A 37 20.73 -15.86 0.58
C HIS A 37 21.47 -14.60 1.07
N GLY A 38 21.02 -13.97 2.14
CA GLY A 38 21.52 -12.65 2.57
C GLY A 38 22.96 -12.64 3.07
N SER A 39 23.43 -13.75 3.63
CA SER A 39 24.82 -13.94 4.09
C SER A 39 25.80 -14.42 3.00
N ASN A 40 25.31 -14.65 1.77
CA ASN A 40 26.13 -15.12 0.68
C ASN A 40 27.05 -13.99 0.18
N ALA A 41 28.32 -14.35 -0.10
CA ALA A 41 29.28 -13.41 -0.69
C ALA A 41 28.97 -13.06 -2.15
N ASP A 42 28.21 -13.92 -2.85
CA ASP A 42 27.73 -13.65 -4.20
C ASP A 42 26.61 -12.59 -4.15
N GLN A 43 26.88 -11.46 -4.82
CA GLN A 43 25.95 -10.33 -4.86
C GLN A 43 24.61 -10.70 -5.52
N HIS A 44 24.61 -11.55 -6.54
CA HIS A 44 23.37 -11.99 -7.20
C HIS A 44 22.49 -12.81 -6.27
N VAL A 45 23.10 -13.62 -5.41
CA VAL A 45 22.34 -14.42 -4.42
C VAL A 45 21.83 -13.52 -3.30
N SER A 46 22.63 -12.57 -2.82
CA SER A 46 22.21 -11.65 -1.76
C SER A 46 21.16 -10.63 -2.22
N ALA A 47 21.12 -10.28 -3.51
CA ALA A 47 20.13 -9.40 -4.12
C ALA A 47 18.69 -9.87 -3.85
N ARG A 48 18.45 -11.18 -3.90
CA ARG A 48 17.14 -11.78 -3.65
C ARG A 48 16.60 -11.48 -2.25
N PHE A 49 17.45 -11.57 -1.22
CA PHE A 49 17.06 -11.26 0.15
C PHE A 49 16.60 -9.80 0.29
N TRP A 50 17.39 -8.88 -0.24
CA TRP A 50 17.09 -7.46 -0.17
C TRP A 50 15.89 -7.07 -1.02
N ALA A 51 15.69 -7.70 -2.18
CA ALA A 51 14.51 -7.50 -3.01
C ALA A 51 13.22 -7.95 -2.30
N ALA A 52 13.26 -9.09 -1.60
CA ALA A 52 12.13 -9.57 -0.82
C ALA A 52 11.74 -8.61 0.32
N LEU A 53 12.71 -8.06 1.02
CA LEU A 53 12.48 -7.05 2.06
C LEU A 53 11.93 -5.75 1.47
N LEU A 54 12.53 -5.25 0.39
CA LEU A 54 12.11 -4.03 -0.29
C LEU A 54 10.67 -4.15 -0.81
N GLN A 55 10.36 -5.20 -1.55
CA GLN A 55 9.04 -5.45 -2.11
C GLN A 55 7.96 -5.46 -1.04
N ASN A 56 8.15 -6.25 0.03
CA ASN A 56 7.19 -6.36 1.10
C ASN A 56 7.02 -5.03 1.86
N SER A 57 8.13 -4.37 2.23
CA SER A 57 8.06 -3.14 2.99
C SER A 57 7.40 -1.99 2.22
N VAL A 58 7.70 -1.83 0.93
CA VAL A 58 7.11 -0.79 0.07
C VAL A 58 5.63 -1.07 -0.16
N TYR A 59 5.25 -2.32 -0.49
CA TYR A 59 3.85 -2.70 -0.69
C TYR A 59 2.98 -2.37 0.52
N PHE A 60 3.36 -2.85 1.71
CA PHE A 60 2.56 -2.64 2.91
C PHE A 60 2.58 -1.18 3.38
N LEU A 61 3.70 -0.46 3.22
CA LEU A 61 3.75 0.97 3.51
C LEU A 61 2.77 1.76 2.65
N LEU A 62 2.74 1.52 1.35
CA LEU A 62 1.84 2.21 0.42
C LEU A 62 0.38 1.84 0.66
N THR A 63 0.10 0.56 0.91
CA THR A 63 -1.26 0.08 1.20
C THR A 63 -1.84 0.75 2.44
N VAL A 64 -1.09 0.85 3.55
CA VAL A 64 -1.58 1.53 4.75
C VAL A 64 -1.62 3.06 4.58
N ASN A 65 -0.72 3.63 3.77
CA ASN A 65 -0.73 5.06 3.48
C ASN A 65 -1.91 5.48 2.59
N ALA A 66 -2.33 4.62 1.66
CA ALA A 66 -3.51 4.82 0.81
C ALA A 66 -4.81 4.97 1.63
N THR A 67 -4.87 4.41 2.84
CA THR A 67 -6.03 4.59 3.72
C THR A 67 -6.15 6.02 4.23
N MET A 68 -5.04 6.72 4.50
CA MET A 68 -5.06 8.14 4.84
C MET A 68 -5.39 8.99 3.61
N PHE A 69 -4.89 8.64 2.43
CA PHE A 69 -5.28 9.28 1.18
C PHE A 69 -6.80 9.20 0.96
N PHE A 70 -7.42 8.05 1.21
CA PHE A 70 -8.89 7.90 1.14
C PHE A 70 -9.62 8.87 2.07
N ILE A 71 -9.19 9.02 3.33
CA ILE A 71 -9.79 9.99 4.27
C ILE A 71 -9.67 11.41 3.73
N THR A 72 -8.49 11.78 3.23
CA THR A 72 -8.23 13.14 2.76
C THR A 72 -8.97 13.45 1.46
N ALA A 73 -9.02 12.50 0.52
CA ALA A 73 -9.77 12.62 -0.72
C ALA A 73 -11.28 12.77 -0.47
N THR A 74 -11.86 11.95 0.40
CA THR A 74 -13.26 12.06 0.77
C THR A 74 -13.56 13.34 1.57
N THR A 75 -12.62 13.84 2.36
CA THR A 75 -12.75 15.13 3.06
C THR A 75 -12.81 16.29 2.06
N LEU A 76 -11.95 16.31 1.04
CA LEU A 76 -11.98 17.35 -0.01
C LEU A 76 -13.23 17.26 -0.88
N ALA A 77 -13.75 16.06 -1.10
CA ALA A 77 -15.01 15.83 -1.80
C ALA A 77 -16.24 16.11 -0.93
N TRP A 78 -16.07 16.56 0.30
CA TRP A 78 -17.16 16.81 1.28
C TRP A 78 -18.05 15.58 1.53
N GLY A 79 -17.48 14.37 1.34
CA GLY A 79 -18.18 13.10 1.49
C GLY A 79 -18.26 12.66 2.96
N GLY A 80 -19.43 12.81 3.56
CA GLY A 80 -19.67 12.43 4.95
C GLY A 80 -19.98 10.95 5.16
N TRP A 81 -20.26 10.19 4.09
CA TRP A 81 -20.70 8.80 4.18
C TRP A 81 -19.70 7.88 4.92
N GLN A 82 -18.41 8.13 4.84
CA GLN A 82 -17.36 7.28 5.44
C GLN A 82 -17.18 7.49 6.97
N ILE A 83 -17.89 8.46 7.57
CA ILE A 83 -17.67 8.82 8.99
C ILE A 83 -18.01 7.68 9.94
N SER A 84 -18.96 6.81 9.61
CA SER A 84 -19.33 5.65 10.43
C SER A 84 -18.19 4.65 10.68
N PHE A 85 -17.20 4.59 9.77
CA PHE A 85 -16.02 3.72 9.88
C PHE A 85 -14.68 4.47 9.79
N ARG A 86 -14.71 5.80 9.83
CA ARG A 86 -13.51 6.66 9.74
C ARG A 86 -12.42 6.26 10.73
N ARG A 87 -12.79 5.88 11.95
CA ARG A 87 -11.84 5.46 12.99
C ARG A 87 -11.06 4.20 12.62
N VAL A 88 -11.66 3.30 11.88
CA VAL A 88 -10.97 2.11 11.35
C VAL A 88 -9.88 2.53 10.37
N THR A 89 -10.24 3.39 9.43
CA THR A 89 -9.30 3.92 8.42
C THR A 89 -8.15 4.72 9.08
N GLU A 90 -8.46 5.57 10.07
CA GLU A 90 -7.46 6.29 10.87
C GLU A 90 -6.53 5.34 11.64
N ALA A 91 -7.05 4.23 12.16
CA ALA A 91 -6.26 3.26 12.90
C ALA A 91 -5.31 2.48 11.99
N ILE A 92 -5.73 2.12 10.77
CA ILE A 92 -4.86 1.49 9.78
C ILE A 92 -3.72 2.45 9.39
N SER A 93 -4.03 3.72 9.14
CA SER A 93 -3.02 4.72 8.80
C SER A 93 -2.00 4.98 9.93
N ALA A 94 -2.30 4.59 11.17
CA ALA A 94 -1.34 4.64 12.27
C ALA A 94 -0.18 3.65 12.14
N CYS A 95 -0.25 2.70 11.19
CA CYS A 95 0.84 1.80 10.85
C CYS A 95 1.96 2.50 10.04
N VAL A 96 1.67 3.63 9.37
CA VAL A 96 2.63 4.35 8.51
C VAL A 96 3.97 4.63 9.20
N PRO A 97 4.05 5.18 10.42
CA PRO A 97 5.35 5.43 11.05
C PRO A 97 6.13 4.14 11.34
N VAL A 98 5.46 3.06 11.74
CA VAL A 98 6.13 1.80 12.10
C VAL A 98 6.70 1.12 10.85
N ILE A 99 5.87 0.94 9.82
CA ILE A 99 6.31 0.33 8.54
C ILE A 99 7.28 1.28 7.83
N GLY A 100 7.04 2.60 7.90
CA GLY A 100 7.91 3.61 7.33
C GLY A 100 9.33 3.58 7.88
N VAL A 101 9.51 3.38 9.18
CA VAL A 101 10.85 3.21 9.78
C VAL A 101 11.51 1.93 9.27
N ILE A 102 10.79 0.81 9.18
CA ILE A 102 11.31 -0.45 8.61
C ILE A 102 11.75 -0.23 7.16
N THR A 103 10.90 0.36 6.34
CA THR A 103 11.21 0.66 4.92
C THR A 103 12.39 1.61 4.80
N PHE A 104 12.45 2.65 5.64
CA PHE A 104 13.56 3.61 5.67
C PHE A 104 14.90 2.90 5.96
N VAL A 105 14.93 2.03 6.97
CA VAL A 105 16.14 1.29 7.33
C VAL A 105 16.58 0.39 6.16
N ILE A 106 15.64 -0.35 5.54
CA ILE A 106 15.95 -1.21 4.38
C ILE A 106 16.54 -0.36 3.23
N LEU A 107 15.92 0.76 2.88
CA LEU A 107 16.38 1.64 1.81
C LEU A 107 17.75 2.25 2.11
N MET A 108 18.00 2.64 3.37
CA MET A 108 19.31 3.20 3.75
C MET A 108 20.42 2.14 3.70
N VAL A 109 20.13 0.92 4.14
CA VAL A 109 21.11 -0.19 4.01
C VAL A 109 21.41 -0.49 2.54
N LEU A 110 20.42 -0.46 1.66
CA LEU A 110 20.60 -0.69 0.22
C LEU A 110 21.44 0.40 -0.47
N VAL A 111 21.29 1.67 -0.04
CA VAL A 111 21.96 2.80 -0.69
C VAL A 111 23.33 3.09 -0.08
N TRP A 112 23.48 2.97 1.25
CA TRP A 112 24.71 3.29 1.98
C TRP A 112 25.54 2.06 2.35
N GLY A 113 24.97 0.85 2.20
CA GLY A 113 25.69 -0.40 2.46
C GLY A 113 26.82 -0.64 1.44
N PRO A 114 27.75 -1.56 1.76
CA PRO A 114 28.96 -1.76 0.96
C PRO A 114 28.72 -2.43 -0.40
N ASN A 115 27.62 -3.15 -0.56
CA ASN A 115 27.47 -4.07 -1.69
C ASN A 115 26.60 -3.55 -2.84
N HIS A 116 25.91 -2.40 -2.70
CA HIS A 116 25.01 -1.76 -3.71
C HIS A 116 24.21 -2.72 -4.62
N VAL A 117 23.76 -3.84 -4.05
CA VAL A 117 23.30 -5.05 -4.75
C VAL A 117 22.10 -4.79 -5.64
N LEU A 118 21.20 -3.87 -5.25
CA LEU A 118 20.01 -3.53 -6.02
C LEU A 118 20.09 -2.16 -6.70
N TYR A 119 20.84 -1.23 -6.11
CA TYR A 119 20.94 0.14 -6.62
C TYR A 119 22.35 0.40 -7.17
N HIS A 120 22.63 -0.11 -8.39
CA HIS A 120 23.94 0.05 -9.05
C HIS A 120 24.36 1.51 -9.21
N TRP A 121 23.43 2.44 -9.33
CA TRP A 121 23.70 3.88 -9.37
C TRP A 121 24.27 4.44 -8.06
N ALA A 122 24.16 3.70 -6.97
CA ALA A 122 24.79 4.09 -5.70
C ALA A 122 26.28 3.75 -5.63
N ASP A 123 26.81 2.93 -6.53
CA ASP A 123 28.23 2.62 -6.63
C ASP A 123 28.96 3.70 -7.45
N PRO A 124 29.94 4.44 -6.88
CA PRO A 124 30.71 5.43 -7.61
C PRO A 124 31.45 4.85 -8.81
N GLN A 125 31.94 3.61 -8.71
CA GLN A 125 32.69 2.97 -9.81
C GLN A 125 31.75 2.66 -10.98
N ALA A 126 30.54 2.15 -10.71
CA ALA A 126 29.55 1.90 -11.75
C ALA A 126 29.14 3.20 -12.46
N VAL A 127 28.96 4.29 -11.73
CA VAL A 127 28.60 5.61 -12.28
C VAL A 127 29.72 6.18 -13.17
N GLU A 128 30.98 5.94 -12.84
CA GLU A 128 32.13 6.44 -13.62
C GLU A 128 32.20 5.78 -15.00
N HIS A 129 31.86 4.50 -15.10
CA HIS A 129 31.96 3.70 -16.33
C HIS A 129 30.68 3.70 -17.19
N ASP A 130 29.56 4.23 -16.67
CA ASP A 130 28.26 4.25 -17.37
C ASP A 130 27.79 5.68 -17.65
N ALA A 131 27.78 6.05 -18.93
CA ALA A 131 27.40 7.39 -19.38
C ALA A 131 25.94 7.76 -19.00
N ALA A 132 25.01 6.81 -18.99
CA ALA A 132 23.62 7.04 -18.61
C ALA A 132 23.48 7.28 -17.10
N LEU A 133 24.19 6.52 -16.27
CA LEU A 133 24.22 6.74 -14.83
C LEU A 133 24.89 8.07 -14.47
N LYS A 134 25.97 8.40 -15.16
CA LYS A 134 26.66 9.69 -15.00
C LYS A 134 25.75 10.87 -15.34
N PHE A 135 24.98 10.79 -16.41
CA PHE A 135 24.00 11.82 -16.78
C PHE A 135 22.91 11.98 -15.73
N LYS A 136 22.46 10.87 -15.12
CA LYS A 136 21.42 10.87 -14.08
C LYS A 136 21.94 11.16 -12.68
N SER A 137 23.26 11.28 -12.45
CA SER A 137 23.88 11.42 -11.12
C SER A 137 23.42 12.66 -10.33
N GLY A 138 22.98 13.72 -11.01
CA GLY A 138 22.36 14.89 -10.38
C GLY A 138 21.06 14.57 -9.63
N PHE A 139 20.31 13.57 -10.10
CA PHE A 139 19.07 13.10 -9.50
C PHE A 139 19.25 11.79 -8.75
N LEU A 140 19.88 10.79 -9.35
CA LEU A 140 20.18 9.50 -8.72
C LEU A 140 21.50 9.58 -7.97
N ASN A 141 21.45 10.11 -6.75
CA ASN A 141 22.58 10.14 -5.82
C ASN A 141 22.12 9.85 -4.40
N ARG A 142 23.03 9.35 -3.57
CA ARG A 142 22.75 8.91 -2.19
C ARG A 142 22.14 10.03 -1.33
N GLY A 143 22.61 11.27 -1.49
CA GLY A 143 22.15 12.43 -0.71
C GLY A 143 20.71 12.79 -1.04
N PHE A 144 20.41 12.98 -2.32
CA PHE A 144 19.05 13.31 -2.79
C PHE A 144 18.05 12.19 -2.45
N PHE A 145 18.43 10.93 -2.68
CA PHE A 145 17.62 9.76 -2.32
C PHE A 145 17.25 9.76 -0.83
N THR A 146 18.23 10.00 0.04
CA THR A 146 18.03 10.02 1.50
C THR A 146 17.08 11.14 1.91
N VAL A 147 17.31 12.37 1.43
CA VAL A 147 16.48 13.53 1.75
C VAL A 147 15.05 13.34 1.24
N ALA A 148 14.88 12.90 -0.01
CA ALA A 148 13.57 12.62 -0.60
C ALA A 148 12.81 11.53 0.18
N THR A 149 13.49 10.47 0.63
CA THR A 149 12.92 9.40 1.44
C THR A 149 12.47 9.91 2.82
N ILE A 150 13.29 10.74 3.48
CA ILE A 150 12.93 11.37 4.77
C ILE A 150 11.71 12.26 4.62
N ILE A 151 11.67 13.13 3.60
CA ILE A 151 10.54 14.01 3.33
C ILE A 151 9.28 13.20 3.06
N THR A 152 9.39 12.13 2.27
CA THR A 152 8.26 11.25 1.92
C THR A 152 7.66 10.60 3.16
N ILE A 153 8.43 9.81 3.89
CA ILE A 153 7.95 9.04 5.05
C ILE A 153 7.61 9.99 6.23
N GLY A 154 8.49 10.95 6.50
CA GLY A 154 8.29 11.95 7.56
C GLY A 154 7.06 12.81 7.32
N GLY A 155 6.87 13.27 6.10
CA GLY A 155 5.70 14.07 5.72
C GLY A 155 4.38 13.30 5.87
N TRP A 156 4.32 12.05 5.41
CA TRP A 156 3.13 11.21 5.61
C TRP A 156 2.83 10.97 7.08
N TRP A 157 3.85 10.71 7.87
CA TRP A 157 3.70 10.52 9.31
C TRP A 157 3.18 11.78 10.00
N LEU A 158 3.84 12.92 9.78
CA LEU A 158 3.51 14.18 10.46
C LEU A 158 2.12 14.70 10.07
N LEU A 159 1.81 14.75 8.78
CA LEU A 159 0.50 15.19 8.29
C LEU A 159 -0.61 14.22 8.68
N GLY A 160 -0.40 12.92 8.54
CA GLY A 160 -1.36 11.92 8.97
C GLY A 160 -1.61 11.96 10.48
N ARG A 161 -0.56 12.19 11.30
CA ARG A 161 -0.70 12.41 12.75
C ARG A 161 -1.53 13.66 13.05
N LYS A 162 -1.30 14.77 12.33
CA LYS A 162 -2.05 16.01 12.49
C LYS A 162 -3.54 15.80 12.20
N ILE A 163 -3.87 15.19 11.07
CA ILE A 163 -5.26 14.91 10.67
C ILE A 163 -5.97 14.01 11.69
N ARG A 164 -5.32 12.92 12.14
CA ARG A 164 -5.87 12.05 13.18
C ARG A 164 -6.07 12.79 14.51
N HIS A 165 -5.13 13.64 14.90
CA HIS A 165 -5.24 14.44 16.13
C HIS A 165 -6.43 15.39 16.08
N MET A 166 -6.60 16.11 14.96
CA MET A 166 -7.75 17.00 14.77
C MET A 166 -9.08 16.25 14.83
N SER A 167 -9.17 15.09 14.18
CA SER A 167 -10.37 14.25 14.22
C SER A 167 -10.72 13.81 15.66
N ARG A 168 -9.71 13.44 16.44
CA ARG A 168 -9.88 12.95 17.82
C ARG A 168 -10.18 14.05 18.82
N ALA A 169 -9.75 15.28 18.58
CA ALA A 169 -10.03 16.43 19.44
C ALA A 169 -11.54 16.74 19.56
N LEU A 170 -12.36 16.23 18.64
CA LEU A 170 -13.83 16.35 18.71
C LEU A 170 -14.48 15.31 19.63
N ASP A 171 -13.76 14.27 20.09
CA ASP A 171 -14.37 13.17 20.85
C ASP A 171 -14.82 13.60 22.25
N ASP A 172 -14.10 14.56 22.86
CA ASP A 172 -14.27 14.91 24.28
C ASP A 172 -15.49 15.81 24.54
N ARG A 173 -15.92 16.60 23.55
CA ARG A 173 -17.04 17.51 23.72
C ARG A 173 -17.77 17.79 22.40
N LYS A 174 -19.06 18.12 22.53
CA LYS A 174 -19.86 18.59 21.39
C LYS A 174 -19.37 19.97 20.95
N PRO A 175 -18.93 20.15 19.69
CA PRO A 175 -18.49 21.43 19.20
C PRO A 175 -19.67 22.39 19.06
N THR A 176 -19.41 23.67 19.26
CA THR A 176 -20.34 24.74 18.85
C THR A 176 -20.41 24.80 17.32
N ILE A 177 -21.39 25.52 16.76
CA ILE A 177 -21.52 25.66 15.30
C ILE A 177 -20.26 26.29 14.70
N GLU A 178 -19.69 27.30 15.33
CA GLU A 178 -18.47 27.95 14.86
C GLU A 178 -17.22 27.05 14.95
N GLU A 179 -17.09 26.31 16.03
CA GLU A 179 -16.02 25.29 16.16
C GLU A 179 -16.17 24.19 15.12
N GLY A 180 -17.40 23.75 14.81
CA GLY A 180 -17.66 22.79 13.75
C GLY A 180 -17.26 23.29 12.36
N LYS A 181 -17.61 24.54 12.02
CA LYS A 181 -17.18 25.19 10.76
C LYS A 181 -15.67 25.31 10.68
N ARG A 182 -15.03 25.76 11.76
CA ARG A 182 -13.55 25.87 11.82
C ARG A 182 -12.89 24.50 11.65
N TYR A 183 -13.41 23.47 12.32
CA TYR A 183 -12.90 22.10 12.14
C TYR A 183 -12.99 21.63 10.68
N ILE A 184 -14.13 21.85 10.01
CA ILE A 184 -14.31 21.47 8.59
C ILE A 184 -13.26 22.20 7.75
N TRP A 185 -13.09 23.51 7.94
CA TRP A 185 -12.11 24.31 7.21
C TRP A 185 -10.69 23.79 7.43
N ASP A 186 -10.25 23.68 8.69
CA ASP A 186 -8.91 23.23 9.03
C ASP A 186 -8.63 21.81 8.51
N ASN A 187 -9.62 20.89 8.63
CA ASN A 187 -9.50 19.54 8.12
C ASN A 187 -9.39 19.49 6.59
N THR A 188 -10.11 20.38 5.88
CA THR A 188 -10.01 20.53 4.42
C THR A 188 -8.63 21.04 4.02
N VAL A 189 -8.11 22.08 4.68
CA VAL A 189 -6.77 22.62 4.38
C VAL A 189 -5.69 21.57 4.59
N TRP A 190 -5.67 20.88 5.75
CA TRP A 190 -4.65 19.86 6.02
C TRP A 190 -4.80 18.63 5.12
N SER A 191 -6.02 18.29 4.72
CA SER A 191 -6.28 17.25 3.74
C SER A 191 -5.73 17.62 2.35
N ALA A 192 -5.89 18.86 1.93
CA ALA A 192 -5.32 19.35 0.67
C ALA A 192 -3.78 19.28 0.69
N VAL A 193 -3.14 19.74 1.78
CA VAL A 193 -1.68 19.63 1.94
C VAL A 193 -1.21 18.16 1.89
N TYR A 194 -1.96 17.27 2.55
CA TYR A 194 -1.64 15.83 2.52
C TYR A 194 -1.74 15.25 1.10
N ILE A 195 -2.79 15.58 0.35
CA ILE A 195 -2.98 15.06 -1.02
C ILE A 195 -1.89 15.56 -1.96
N VAL A 196 -1.50 16.83 -1.85
CA VAL A 196 -0.39 17.37 -2.66
C VAL A 196 0.90 16.62 -2.36
N LEU A 197 1.25 16.44 -1.08
CA LEU A 197 2.44 15.66 -0.70
C LEU A 197 2.32 14.20 -1.16
N PHE A 198 1.16 13.57 -0.97
CA PHE A 198 0.92 12.19 -1.40
C PHE A 198 1.08 12.05 -2.91
N ALA A 199 0.48 12.94 -3.70
CA ALA A 199 0.60 12.93 -5.15
C ALA A 199 2.06 13.08 -5.59
N LEU A 200 2.77 14.09 -5.08
CA LEU A 200 4.18 14.31 -5.42
C LEU A 200 5.06 13.11 -5.05
N THR A 201 4.83 12.46 -3.91
CA THR A 201 5.68 11.37 -3.44
C THR A 201 5.32 10.02 -4.06
N VAL A 202 4.04 9.67 -4.15
CA VAL A 202 3.59 8.39 -4.72
C VAL A 202 3.74 8.35 -6.25
N MET A 203 3.68 9.52 -6.91
CA MET A 203 3.84 9.63 -8.37
C MET A 203 5.29 9.90 -8.78
N SER A 204 6.21 10.24 -7.86
CA SER A 204 7.59 10.55 -8.17
C SER A 204 8.60 9.81 -7.28
N SER A 205 8.70 10.16 -6.00
CA SER A 205 9.76 9.63 -5.11
C SER A 205 9.78 8.10 -5.06
N ILE A 206 8.62 7.47 -4.95
CA ILE A 206 8.54 6.01 -4.86
C ILE A 206 8.82 5.35 -6.21
N PRO A 207 8.08 5.65 -7.30
CA PRO A 207 8.34 4.98 -8.55
C PRO A 207 9.73 5.31 -9.11
N TRP A 208 10.19 6.54 -9.00
CA TRP A 208 11.46 6.95 -9.60
C TRP A 208 12.68 6.53 -8.81
N LEU A 209 12.64 6.72 -7.47
CA LEU A 209 13.81 6.47 -6.63
C LEU A 209 13.83 5.04 -6.05
N TRP A 210 12.68 4.49 -5.63
CA TRP A 210 12.67 3.21 -4.92
C TRP A 210 12.44 2.01 -5.83
N LEU A 211 11.69 2.16 -6.94
CA LEU A 211 11.27 1.05 -7.79
C LEU A 211 11.93 1.05 -9.17
N MET A 212 11.78 2.13 -9.98
CA MET A 212 12.39 2.15 -11.31
C MET A 212 13.91 2.22 -11.29
N SER A 213 14.50 2.84 -10.26
CA SER A 213 15.94 2.94 -10.14
C SER A 213 16.65 1.61 -9.84
N LEU A 214 15.90 0.53 -9.58
CA LEU A 214 16.40 -0.85 -9.58
C LEU A 214 16.97 -1.23 -10.96
N ASN A 215 16.36 -0.73 -12.02
CA ASN A 215 16.88 -0.78 -13.38
C ASN A 215 17.01 0.67 -13.90
N ALA A 216 18.12 1.33 -13.58
CA ALA A 216 18.28 2.76 -13.82
C ALA A 216 18.32 3.16 -15.32
N HIS A 217 18.44 2.20 -16.23
CA HIS A 217 18.35 2.42 -17.68
C HIS A 217 16.91 2.47 -18.18
N TRP A 218 15.97 1.83 -17.45
CA TRP A 218 14.56 1.77 -17.79
C TRP A 218 13.75 2.89 -17.13
N TYR A 219 12.74 3.42 -17.82
CA TYR A 219 11.77 4.34 -17.25
C TYR A 219 10.42 4.23 -17.98
N SER A 220 9.33 4.57 -17.26
CA SER A 220 7.99 4.68 -17.83
C SER A 220 7.16 5.65 -16.98
N THR A 221 6.52 6.63 -17.62
CA THR A 221 5.62 7.57 -16.94
C THR A 221 4.35 6.89 -16.43
N MET A 222 3.85 5.90 -17.18
CA MET A 222 2.66 5.12 -16.80
C MET A 222 2.90 4.30 -15.53
N TYR A 223 4.14 3.94 -15.24
CA TYR A 223 4.51 3.18 -14.04
C TYR A 223 4.16 3.90 -12.74
N SER A 224 4.24 5.22 -12.71
CA SER A 224 3.86 6.03 -11.54
C SER A 224 2.36 5.94 -11.26
N TRP A 225 1.53 6.09 -12.30
CA TRP A 225 0.08 5.93 -12.19
C TRP A 225 -0.32 4.50 -11.83
N TYR A 226 0.34 3.54 -12.41
CA TYR A 226 0.17 2.13 -12.14
C TYR A 226 0.45 1.78 -10.67
N ASN A 227 1.57 2.27 -10.11
CA ASN A 227 1.93 2.15 -8.71
C ASN A 227 0.86 2.76 -7.77
N PHE A 228 0.37 3.95 -8.11
CA PHE A 228 -0.73 4.59 -7.36
C PHE A 228 -2.00 3.75 -7.38
N ALA A 229 -2.46 3.32 -8.55
CA ALA A 229 -3.69 2.54 -8.67
C ALA A 229 -3.60 1.23 -7.87
N SER A 230 -2.48 0.51 -7.98
CA SER A 230 -2.20 -0.72 -7.25
C SER A 230 -2.31 -0.52 -5.73
N SER A 231 -1.61 0.48 -5.19
CA SER A 231 -1.63 0.77 -3.76
C SER A 231 -2.98 1.24 -3.25
N PHE A 232 -3.72 2.00 -4.05
CA PHE A 232 -5.03 2.52 -3.64
C PHE A 232 -6.09 1.42 -3.60
N VAL A 233 -6.16 0.54 -4.60
CA VAL A 233 -7.10 -0.60 -4.58
C VAL A 233 -6.81 -1.50 -3.36
N ALA A 234 -5.52 -1.80 -3.10
CA ALA A 234 -5.12 -2.57 -1.92
C ALA A 234 -5.52 -1.87 -0.61
N GLY A 235 -5.38 -0.54 -0.53
CA GLY A 235 -5.84 0.24 0.63
C GLY A 235 -7.35 0.15 0.85
N MET A 236 -8.16 0.23 -0.21
CA MET A 236 -9.62 0.06 -0.11
C MET A 236 -10.00 -1.36 0.34
N ALA A 237 -9.32 -2.36 -0.19
CA ALA A 237 -9.50 -3.75 0.22
C ALA A 237 -9.15 -3.95 1.71
N LEU A 238 -8.06 -3.36 2.17
CA LEU A 238 -7.63 -3.42 3.58
C LEU A 238 -8.67 -2.78 4.52
N ILE A 239 -9.18 -1.59 4.18
CA ILE A 239 -10.27 -0.94 4.94
C ILE A 239 -11.47 -1.87 5.02
N THR A 240 -11.89 -2.46 3.90
CA THR A 240 -13.06 -3.34 3.83
C THR A 240 -12.91 -4.56 4.74
N VAL A 241 -11.75 -5.23 4.72
CA VAL A 241 -11.47 -6.38 5.58
C VAL A 241 -11.62 -6.01 7.06
N PHE A 242 -11.04 -4.89 7.50
CA PHE A 242 -11.15 -4.45 8.89
C PHE A 242 -12.56 -4.01 9.27
N VAL A 243 -13.28 -3.31 8.39
CA VAL A 243 -14.67 -2.90 8.62
C VAL A 243 -15.57 -4.11 8.79
N VAL A 244 -15.48 -5.10 7.90
CA VAL A 244 -16.29 -6.33 7.99
C VAL A 244 -15.91 -7.14 9.22
N PHE A 245 -14.62 -7.26 9.53
CA PHE A 245 -14.14 -7.94 10.73
C PHE A 245 -14.76 -7.35 12.00
N LEU A 246 -14.70 -6.03 12.18
CA LEU A 246 -15.28 -5.35 13.34
C LEU A 246 -16.81 -5.47 13.37
N LYS A 247 -17.46 -5.41 12.22
CA LYS A 247 -18.90 -5.59 12.12
C LYS A 247 -19.33 -6.99 12.56
N ASN A 248 -18.60 -8.03 12.17
CA ASN A 248 -18.86 -9.41 12.60
C ASN A 248 -18.65 -9.63 14.10
N LEU A 249 -17.83 -8.80 14.76
CA LEU A 249 -17.66 -8.81 16.21
C LEU A 249 -18.72 -7.99 16.96
N GLY A 250 -19.70 -7.42 16.24
CA GLY A 250 -20.78 -6.62 16.84
C GLY A 250 -20.40 -5.17 17.12
N TYR A 251 -19.30 -4.66 16.52
CA TYR A 251 -18.96 -3.24 16.52
C TYR A 251 -19.52 -2.54 15.27
N LEU A 252 -19.32 -1.21 15.16
CA LEU A 252 -19.69 -0.39 14.00
C LEU A 252 -21.19 -0.52 13.64
N GLU A 253 -22.09 -0.41 14.63
CA GLU A 253 -23.53 -0.57 14.42
C GLU A 253 -24.11 0.35 13.33
N LEU A 254 -23.60 1.57 13.22
CA LEU A 254 -24.02 2.58 12.24
C LEU A 254 -23.53 2.29 10.80
N THR A 255 -22.55 1.42 10.64
CA THR A 255 -22.07 1.02 9.32
C THR A 255 -23.02 -0.02 8.73
N ASN A 256 -23.60 0.27 7.58
CA ASN A 256 -24.60 -0.58 6.91
C ASN A 256 -24.06 -1.19 5.60
N ARG A 257 -24.91 -1.92 4.86
CA ARG A 257 -24.53 -2.57 3.58
C ARG A 257 -24.23 -1.57 2.47
N GLU A 258 -24.75 -0.34 2.56
CA GLU A 258 -24.50 0.70 1.56
C GLU A 258 -23.07 1.24 1.67
N HIS A 259 -22.54 1.38 2.89
CA HIS A 259 -21.14 1.72 3.09
C HIS A 259 -20.20 0.67 2.47
N LEU A 260 -20.53 -0.62 2.63
CA LEU A 260 -19.76 -1.70 1.98
C LEU A 260 -19.89 -1.69 0.47
N HIS A 261 -21.08 -1.38 -0.02
CA HIS A 261 -21.33 -1.22 -1.45
C HIS A 261 -20.44 -0.11 -2.04
N ASP A 262 -20.29 1.00 -1.33
CA ASP A 262 -19.44 2.10 -1.79
C ASP A 262 -17.94 1.75 -1.73
N LEU A 263 -17.47 1.10 -0.67
CA LEU A 263 -16.11 0.54 -0.65
C LEU A 263 -15.89 -0.46 -1.79
N GLY A 264 -16.89 -1.30 -2.09
CA GLY A 264 -16.87 -2.22 -3.22
C GLY A 264 -16.89 -1.55 -4.58
N LYS A 265 -17.53 -0.35 -4.71
CA LYS A 265 -17.45 0.46 -5.93
C LYS A 265 -16.03 0.99 -6.15
N PHE A 266 -15.34 1.45 -5.10
CA PHE A 266 -13.95 1.86 -5.20
C PHE A 266 -13.04 0.71 -5.62
N GLN A 267 -13.18 -0.47 -4.98
CA GLN A 267 -12.42 -1.65 -5.38
C GLN A 267 -12.66 -2.02 -6.85
N PHE A 268 -13.91 -2.06 -7.30
CA PHE A 268 -14.28 -2.36 -8.67
C PHE A 268 -13.72 -1.34 -9.66
N ALA A 269 -13.98 -0.06 -9.44
CA ALA A 269 -13.59 1.02 -10.36
C ALA A 269 -12.07 1.14 -10.49
N PHE A 270 -11.36 1.06 -9.36
CA PHE A 270 -9.90 1.17 -9.38
C PHE A 270 -9.20 -0.11 -9.84
N SER A 271 -9.81 -1.28 -9.73
CA SER A 271 -9.31 -2.50 -10.41
C SER A 271 -9.38 -2.35 -11.94
N ILE A 272 -10.45 -1.75 -12.47
CA ILE A 272 -10.54 -1.42 -13.90
C ILE A 272 -9.50 -0.35 -14.28
N PHE A 273 -9.36 0.70 -13.46
CA PHE A 273 -8.37 1.75 -13.69
C PHE A 273 -6.94 1.21 -13.65
N TRP A 274 -6.61 0.33 -12.68
CA TRP A 274 -5.32 -0.37 -12.63
C TRP A 274 -5.07 -1.17 -13.93
N THR A 275 -6.08 -1.90 -14.40
CA THR A 275 -5.97 -2.69 -15.63
C THR A 275 -5.76 -1.81 -16.87
N TYR A 276 -6.46 -0.68 -16.94
CA TYR A 276 -6.25 0.31 -18.00
C TYR A 276 -4.79 0.79 -18.01
N LEU A 277 -4.23 1.13 -16.87
CA LEU A 277 -2.85 1.59 -16.76
C LEU A 277 -1.83 0.47 -17.08
N TRP A 278 -2.07 -0.74 -16.59
CA TRP A 278 -1.29 -1.91 -16.91
C TRP A 278 -1.27 -2.21 -18.41
N PHE A 279 -2.45 -2.21 -19.02
CA PHE A 279 -2.60 -2.43 -20.47
C PHE A 279 -1.99 -1.30 -21.29
N SER A 280 -2.20 -0.05 -20.89
CA SER A 280 -1.63 1.12 -21.58
C SER A 280 -0.11 1.08 -21.57
N GLN A 281 0.52 0.76 -20.43
CA GLN A 281 1.97 0.60 -20.36
C GLN A 281 2.47 -0.52 -21.28
N PHE A 282 1.81 -1.68 -21.24
CA PHE A 282 2.14 -2.81 -22.09
C PHE A 282 2.02 -2.43 -23.58
N MET A 283 0.88 -1.86 -23.98
CA MET A 283 0.59 -1.51 -25.37
C MET A 283 1.56 -0.46 -25.92
N LEU A 284 1.87 0.59 -25.15
CA LEU A 284 2.79 1.64 -25.57
C LEU A 284 4.20 1.09 -25.82
N ILE A 285 4.72 0.29 -24.91
CA ILE A 285 6.06 -0.29 -25.02
C ILE A 285 6.09 -1.35 -26.14
N TRP A 286 5.05 -2.18 -26.24
CA TRP A 286 4.93 -3.17 -27.32
C TRP A 286 4.84 -2.53 -28.71
N TYR A 287 4.04 -1.45 -28.85
CA TYR A 287 3.85 -0.75 -30.11
C TYR A 287 5.12 -0.01 -30.56
N ALA A 288 5.76 0.71 -29.64
CA ALA A 288 7.00 1.45 -29.92
C ALA A 288 8.19 0.51 -30.20
N ASN A 289 8.21 -0.64 -29.55
CA ASN A 289 9.23 -1.69 -29.67
C ASN A 289 10.68 -1.17 -29.53
N ILE A 290 10.88 -0.21 -28.62
CA ILE A 290 12.21 0.34 -28.32
C ILE A 290 12.97 -0.67 -27.44
N PRO A 291 14.15 -1.16 -27.84
CA PRO A 291 14.87 -2.22 -27.12
C PRO A 291 15.09 -1.91 -25.64
N GLU A 292 15.40 -0.66 -25.29
CA GLU A 292 15.65 -0.21 -23.91
C GLU A 292 14.39 -0.28 -23.04
N GLU A 293 13.20 -0.13 -23.62
CA GLU A 293 11.93 -0.18 -22.92
C GLU A 293 11.36 -1.60 -22.85
N THR A 294 11.54 -2.41 -23.90
CA THR A 294 10.97 -3.77 -23.99
C THR A 294 11.58 -4.73 -22.97
N VAL A 295 12.79 -4.47 -22.48
CA VAL A 295 13.49 -5.28 -21.46
C VAL A 295 12.58 -5.57 -20.24
N TYR A 296 11.76 -4.61 -19.84
CA TYR A 296 10.85 -4.78 -18.70
C TYR A 296 9.87 -5.94 -18.89
N PHE A 297 9.29 -6.08 -20.09
CA PHE A 297 8.36 -7.17 -20.40
C PHE A 297 9.08 -8.45 -20.78
N ILE A 298 10.23 -8.37 -21.47
CA ILE A 298 11.03 -9.55 -21.83
C ILE A 298 11.46 -10.31 -20.58
N GLN A 299 11.94 -9.63 -19.55
CA GLN A 299 12.29 -10.25 -18.26
C GLN A 299 11.11 -10.97 -17.59
N ARG A 300 9.87 -10.57 -17.87
CA ARG A 300 8.66 -11.14 -17.25
C ARG A 300 8.03 -12.22 -18.08
N ILE A 301 7.77 -11.96 -19.35
CA ILE A 301 6.98 -12.87 -20.23
C ILE A 301 7.83 -13.60 -21.28
N GLY A 302 9.05 -13.15 -21.53
CA GLY A 302 9.94 -13.67 -22.56
C GLY A 302 9.90 -12.87 -23.85
N ASP A 303 10.71 -13.28 -24.82
CA ASP A 303 10.93 -12.61 -26.12
C ASP A 303 10.21 -13.30 -27.30
N GLY A 304 9.38 -14.32 -27.03
CA GLY A 304 8.70 -15.13 -28.04
C GLY A 304 9.47 -16.40 -28.40
N SER A 305 10.79 -16.42 -28.33
CA SER A 305 11.63 -17.62 -28.49
C SER A 305 11.83 -18.38 -27.18
N HIS A 306 11.89 -17.65 -26.07
CA HIS A 306 12.01 -18.20 -24.72
C HIS A 306 10.92 -17.64 -23.81
N SER A 307 10.36 -18.51 -22.96
CA SER A 307 9.38 -18.11 -21.95
C SER A 307 10.09 -17.43 -20.78
N GLY A 308 9.67 -16.19 -20.45
CA GLY A 308 10.20 -15.48 -19.29
C GLY A 308 9.83 -16.19 -17.96
N PRO A 309 10.72 -16.14 -16.96
CA PRO A 309 10.55 -16.89 -15.71
C PRO A 309 9.32 -16.44 -14.90
N TYR A 310 8.88 -15.19 -15.05
CA TYR A 310 7.73 -14.63 -14.33
C TYR A 310 6.41 -14.69 -15.10
N ARG A 311 6.36 -15.32 -16.29
CA ARG A 311 5.18 -15.38 -17.17
C ARG A 311 3.93 -15.89 -16.46
N GLY A 312 4.06 -16.91 -15.62
CA GLY A 312 2.93 -17.47 -14.87
C GLY A 312 2.33 -16.45 -13.90
N ILE A 313 3.17 -15.75 -13.11
CA ILE A 313 2.73 -14.73 -12.19
C ILE A 313 2.16 -13.51 -12.93
N PHE A 314 2.73 -13.13 -14.06
CA PHE A 314 2.28 -12.02 -14.88
C PHE A 314 0.81 -12.18 -15.31
N TRP A 315 0.44 -13.35 -15.80
CA TRP A 315 -0.95 -13.64 -16.19
C TRP A 315 -1.86 -13.89 -14.99
N LEU A 316 -1.35 -14.54 -13.93
CA LEU A 316 -2.09 -14.71 -12.68
C LEU A 316 -2.47 -13.36 -12.06
N ASN A 317 -1.56 -12.38 -12.10
CA ASN A 317 -1.80 -11.03 -11.63
C ASN A 317 -2.96 -10.36 -12.36
N LEU A 318 -3.03 -10.47 -13.69
CA LEU A 318 -4.15 -9.97 -14.49
C LEU A 318 -5.47 -10.67 -14.14
N ILE A 319 -5.45 -11.97 -13.94
CA ILE A 319 -6.66 -12.74 -13.56
C ILE A 319 -7.18 -12.27 -12.20
N ILE A 320 -6.32 -12.11 -11.20
CA ILE A 320 -6.71 -11.76 -9.84
C ILE A 320 -7.14 -10.29 -9.73
N ASN A 321 -6.40 -9.37 -10.36
CA ASN A 321 -6.63 -7.93 -10.17
C ASN A 321 -7.61 -7.32 -11.18
N PHE A 322 -7.91 -8.03 -12.28
CA PHE A 322 -8.89 -7.58 -13.27
C PHE A 322 -10.09 -8.52 -13.40
N LEU A 323 -9.87 -9.75 -13.86
CA LEU A 323 -11.00 -10.65 -14.20
C LEU A 323 -11.84 -10.97 -12.97
N ALA A 324 -11.23 -11.26 -11.84
CA ALA A 324 -11.96 -11.59 -10.62
C ALA A 324 -12.79 -10.39 -10.09
N PRO A 325 -12.25 -9.17 -9.90
CA PRO A 325 -13.06 -8.01 -9.56
C PRO A 325 -14.14 -7.69 -10.59
N LEU A 326 -13.82 -7.75 -11.89
CA LEU A 326 -14.76 -7.46 -12.96
C LEU A 326 -15.97 -8.41 -12.90
N LEU A 327 -15.75 -9.70 -12.80
CA LEU A 327 -16.83 -10.69 -12.83
C LEU A 327 -17.61 -10.76 -11.53
N ILE A 328 -16.95 -10.61 -10.37
CA ILE A 328 -17.57 -10.82 -9.06
C ILE A 328 -18.15 -9.51 -8.51
N LEU A 329 -17.42 -8.39 -8.60
CA LEU A 329 -17.87 -7.11 -8.05
C LEU A 329 -18.76 -6.30 -9.00
N MET A 330 -19.00 -6.73 -10.23
CA MET A 330 -19.94 -6.06 -11.11
C MET A 330 -21.36 -6.05 -10.53
N LYS A 331 -21.80 -7.17 -9.97
CA LYS A 331 -23.15 -7.27 -9.37
C LYS A 331 -23.25 -6.41 -8.10
N ARG A 332 -24.35 -5.64 -7.98
CA ARG A 332 -24.67 -4.84 -6.79
C ARG A 332 -24.76 -5.70 -5.51
N GLY A 333 -25.40 -6.86 -5.61
CA GLY A 333 -25.54 -7.80 -4.50
C GLY A 333 -24.22 -8.33 -3.95
N SER A 334 -23.23 -8.58 -4.81
CA SER A 334 -21.89 -9.06 -4.41
C SER A 334 -21.16 -8.05 -3.51
N LYS A 335 -21.27 -6.76 -3.84
CA LYS A 335 -20.66 -5.66 -3.06
C LYS A 335 -21.34 -5.45 -1.69
N ARG A 336 -22.60 -5.89 -1.52
CA ARG A 336 -23.37 -5.80 -0.27
C ARG A 336 -23.29 -7.07 0.58
N ASN A 337 -22.74 -8.16 0.04
CA ASN A 337 -22.58 -9.42 0.76
C ASN A 337 -21.24 -9.42 1.50
N TYR A 338 -21.31 -9.54 2.83
CA TYR A 338 -20.12 -9.51 3.69
C TYR A 338 -19.09 -10.58 3.34
N GLY A 339 -19.50 -11.81 3.05
CA GLY A 339 -18.60 -12.90 2.68
C GLY A 339 -17.92 -12.66 1.34
N THR A 340 -18.70 -12.30 0.31
CA THR A 340 -18.20 -12.09 -1.04
C THR A 340 -17.21 -10.91 -1.09
N ILE A 341 -17.57 -9.78 -0.47
CA ILE A 341 -16.67 -8.60 -0.50
C ILE A 341 -15.39 -8.83 0.30
N THR A 342 -15.46 -9.57 1.42
CA THR A 342 -14.26 -9.91 2.19
C THR A 342 -13.35 -10.84 1.41
N MET A 343 -13.90 -11.89 0.80
CA MET A 343 -13.14 -12.81 -0.06
C MET A 343 -12.44 -12.04 -1.18
N MET A 344 -13.16 -11.16 -1.88
CA MET A 344 -12.59 -10.33 -2.94
C MET A 344 -11.53 -9.37 -2.43
N SER A 345 -11.74 -8.74 -1.27
CA SER A 345 -10.76 -7.85 -0.68
C SER A 345 -9.46 -8.58 -0.32
N VAL A 346 -9.54 -9.78 0.24
CA VAL A 346 -8.35 -10.61 0.53
C VAL A 346 -7.64 -11.02 -0.76
N LEU A 347 -8.40 -11.41 -1.79
CA LEU A 347 -7.85 -11.77 -3.09
C LEU A 347 -7.15 -10.57 -3.76
N ILE A 348 -7.74 -9.38 -3.71
CA ILE A 348 -7.17 -8.12 -4.21
C ILE A 348 -5.89 -7.76 -3.47
N LEU A 349 -5.86 -7.87 -2.13
CA LEU A 349 -4.65 -7.65 -1.35
C LEU A 349 -3.51 -8.59 -1.78
N PHE A 350 -3.81 -9.87 -1.98
CA PHE A 350 -2.83 -10.83 -2.46
C PHE A 350 -2.40 -10.53 -3.91
N GLY A 351 -3.33 -10.19 -4.80
CA GLY A 351 -3.03 -9.87 -6.19
C GLY A 351 -2.13 -8.64 -6.34
N HIS A 352 -2.37 -7.58 -5.57
CA HIS A 352 -1.50 -6.40 -5.57
C HIS A 352 -0.17 -6.65 -4.83
N TRP A 353 -0.10 -7.59 -3.90
CA TRP A 353 1.17 -8.08 -3.38
C TRP A 353 2.01 -8.77 -4.48
N LEU A 354 1.39 -9.61 -5.32
CA LEU A 354 2.02 -10.20 -6.50
C LEU A 354 2.46 -9.14 -7.53
N ASP A 355 1.71 -8.06 -7.63
CA ASP A 355 2.01 -6.94 -8.50
C ASP A 355 3.34 -6.28 -8.10
N TYR A 356 3.51 -5.96 -6.80
CA TYR A 356 4.78 -5.44 -6.27
C TYR A 356 5.91 -6.46 -6.33
N TYR A 357 5.61 -7.74 -6.20
CA TYR A 357 6.58 -8.80 -6.43
C TYR A 357 7.16 -8.73 -7.83
N GLN A 358 6.32 -8.54 -8.85
CA GLN A 358 6.76 -8.36 -10.23
C GLN A 358 7.48 -7.02 -10.50
N MET A 359 7.19 -5.99 -9.72
CA MET A 359 7.87 -4.70 -9.85
C MET A 359 9.35 -4.79 -9.40
N VAL A 360 9.66 -5.61 -8.41
CA VAL A 360 10.95 -5.61 -7.72
C VAL A 360 11.77 -6.87 -8.03
N MET A 361 11.18 -8.06 -7.96
CA MET A 361 11.93 -9.32 -7.99
C MET A 361 12.69 -9.59 -9.31
N PRO A 362 12.16 -9.24 -10.51
CA PRO A 362 12.90 -9.43 -11.75
C PRO A 362 14.21 -8.66 -11.84
N ALA A 363 14.37 -7.55 -11.10
CA ALA A 363 15.63 -6.82 -11.04
C ALA A 363 16.72 -7.57 -10.24
N ALA A 364 16.33 -8.41 -9.28
CA ALA A 364 17.23 -9.17 -8.43
C ALA A 364 17.49 -10.60 -8.93
N ALA A 365 16.54 -11.19 -9.67
CA ALA A 365 16.62 -12.55 -10.20
C ALA A 365 16.00 -12.56 -11.61
N PRO A 366 16.71 -12.04 -12.62
CA PRO A 366 16.17 -11.91 -13.97
C PRO A 366 16.02 -13.25 -14.69
N ASP A 367 16.86 -14.24 -14.39
CA ASP A 367 16.95 -15.48 -15.13
C ASP A 367 16.04 -16.60 -14.61
N HIS A 368 15.61 -16.51 -13.36
CA HIS A 368 14.75 -17.52 -12.74
C HIS A 368 13.85 -16.92 -11.68
N MET A 369 12.64 -17.44 -11.57
CA MET A 369 11.72 -17.04 -10.50
C MET A 369 12.12 -17.72 -9.19
N PRO A 370 12.43 -16.96 -8.12
CA PRO A 370 12.75 -17.55 -6.83
C PRO A 370 11.55 -18.25 -6.19
N PHE A 371 11.84 -19.14 -5.22
CA PHE A 371 10.81 -19.83 -4.45
C PHE A 371 10.04 -18.85 -3.56
N ILE A 372 8.78 -18.56 -3.92
CA ILE A 372 7.97 -17.45 -3.42
C ILE A 372 7.50 -17.59 -1.95
N LEU A 373 7.53 -18.80 -1.37
CA LEU A 373 6.93 -19.04 -0.04
C LEU A 373 7.61 -18.24 1.08
N LEU A 374 8.92 -18.01 1.04
CA LEU A 374 9.61 -17.20 2.03
C LEU A 374 9.24 -15.72 1.91
N ASP A 375 9.05 -15.24 0.69
CA ASP A 375 8.63 -13.86 0.43
C ASP A 375 7.19 -13.64 0.94
N MET A 376 6.31 -14.61 0.73
CA MET A 376 4.95 -14.63 1.31
C MET A 376 5.00 -14.67 2.83
N GLY A 377 5.91 -15.45 3.42
CA GLY A 377 6.13 -15.50 4.86
C GLY A 377 6.47 -14.13 5.45
N ILE A 378 7.35 -13.36 4.78
CA ILE A 378 7.64 -11.97 5.15
C ILE A 378 6.37 -11.11 5.06
N GLY A 379 5.61 -11.24 3.98
CA GLY A 379 4.32 -10.56 3.81
C GLY A 379 3.33 -10.85 4.93
N VAL A 380 3.23 -12.11 5.34
CA VAL A 380 2.41 -12.55 6.49
C VAL A 380 2.85 -11.86 7.78
N GLY A 381 4.15 -11.65 7.96
CA GLY A 381 4.70 -10.88 9.09
C GLY A 381 4.22 -9.43 9.10
N PHE A 382 4.20 -8.76 7.94
CA PHE A 382 3.65 -7.41 7.84
C PHE A 382 2.14 -7.37 8.08
N VAL A 383 1.38 -8.38 7.63
CA VAL A 383 -0.05 -8.51 7.96
C VAL A 383 -0.23 -8.59 9.47
N GLY A 384 0.55 -9.43 10.18
CA GLY A 384 0.55 -9.51 11.64
C GLY A 384 0.85 -8.17 12.31
N LEU A 385 1.82 -7.43 11.78
CA LEU A 385 2.20 -6.10 12.29
C LEU A 385 1.06 -5.08 12.11
N ILE A 386 0.43 -5.05 10.94
CA ILE A 386 -0.74 -4.19 10.66
C ILE A 386 -1.89 -4.53 11.60
N MET A 387 -2.20 -5.82 11.79
CA MET A 387 -3.23 -6.28 12.73
C MET A 387 -2.93 -5.77 14.13
N PHE A 388 -1.71 -5.94 14.61
CA PHE A 388 -1.31 -5.57 15.97
C PHE A 388 -1.38 -4.05 16.21
N VAL A 389 -0.79 -3.25 15.32
CA VAL A 389 -0.76 -1.78 15.45
C VAL A 389 -2.16 -1.18 15.30
N THR A 390 -2.94 -1.66 14.32
CA THR A 390 -4.33 -1.22 14.11
C THR A 390 -5.20 -1.53 15.32
N ALA A 391 -5.13 -2.74 15.88
CA ALA A 391 -5.90 -3.11 17.06
C ALA A 391 -5.55 -2.24 18.27
N LYS A 392 -4.26 -1.99 18.52
CA LYS A 392 -3.82 -1.09 19.60
C LYS A 392 -4.30 0.35 19.38
N SER A 393 -4.35 0.82 18.14
CA SER A 393 -4.87 2.15 17.81
C SER A 393 -6.38 2.24 18.02
N LEU A 394 -7.16 1.21 17.64
CA LEU A 394 -8.60 1.13 17.84
C LEU A 394 -8.99 1.05 19.32
N ALA A 395 -8.23 0.33 20.14
CA ALA A 395 -8.50 0.19 21.57
C ALA A 395 -8.33 1.50 22.36
N LYS A 396 -7.53 2.44 21.84
CA LYS A 396 -7.22 3.71 22.53
C LYS A 396 -8.31 4.77 22.42
N HIS A 397 -9.14 4.70 21.38
CA HIS A 397 -10.10 5.77 21.05
C HIS A 397 -11.48 5.19 20.77
N PRO A 398 -12.55 6.01 20.90
CA PRO A 398 -13.90 5.59 20.50
C PRO A 398 -13.94 5.18 19.02
N LEU A 399 -14.68 4.12 18.71
CA LEU A 399 -14.83 3.62 17.34
C LEU A 399 -15.70 4.54 16.45
N LEU A 400 -16.55 5.34 17.07
CA LEU A 400 -17.42 6.27 16.38
C LEU A 400 -16.97 7.71 16.62
N ALA A 401 -16.82 8.49 15.56
CA ALA A 401 -16.58 9.93 15.63
C ALA A 401 -17.91 10.69 15.94
N ARG A 402 -18.41 10.55 17.18
CA ARG A 402 -19.77 10.97 17.60
C ARG A 402 -20.08 12.44 17.34
N ASN A 403 -19.08 13.29 17.46
CA ASN A 403 -19.24 14.74 17.35
C ASN A 403 -18.81 15.28 15.98
N HIS A 404 -18.58 14.42 14.99
CA HIS A 404 -18.21 14.85 13.65
C HIS A 404 -19.42 15.51 12.95
N PRO A 405 -19.25 16.73 12.35
CA PRO A 405 -20.36 17.48 11.74
C PRO A 405 -21.15 16.68 10.69
N PHE A 406 -20.50 15.84 9.91
CA PHE A 406 -21.14 15.00 8.86
C PHE A 406 -21.60 13.61 9.33
N LEU A 407 -21.63 13.33 10.64
CA LEU A 407 -22.04 12.01 11.12
C LEU A 407 -23.49 11.67 10.71
N LYS A 408 -24.39 12.66 10.72
CA LYS A 408 -25.79 12.44 10.33
C LYS A 408 -25.91 11.97 8.88
N GLU A 409 -25.12 12.51 7.98
CA GLU A 409 -25.06 12.09 6.58
C GLU A 409 -24.66 10.61 6.47
N SER A 410 -23.66 10.18 7.23
CA SER A 410 -23.25 8.77 7.25
C SER A 410 -24.33 7.82 7.75
N ILE A 411 -25.14 8.24 8.75
CA ILE A 411 -26.21 7.41 9.31
C ILE A 411 -27.36 7.18 8.31
N ILE A 412 -27.75 8.24 7.58
CA ILE A 412 -28.85 8.18 6.62
C ILE A 412 -28.41 7.76 5.21
N HIS A 413 -27.14 7.36 5.07
CA HIS A 413 -26.56 7.03 3.77
C HIS A 413 -27.24 5.81 3.13
N HIS A 414 -27.81 6.03 1.95
CA HIS A 414 -28.40 5.03 1.07
C HIS A 414 -27.97 5.29 -0.38
N THR A 415 -27.63 4.23 -1.13
CA THR A 415 -27.22 4.28 -2.54
C THR A 415 -28.01 3.35 -3.43
#